data_b3748d340fb2422591e203e697299d74
#
_entry.id   b3748d340fb2422591e203e697299d74
#
_cell.length_a   1.000
_cell.length_b   1.000
_cell.length_c   1.000
_cell.angle_alpha   90.00
_cell.angle_beta   90.00
_cell.angle_gamma   90.00
#
_symmetry.space_group_name_H-M   'P 1'
#
loop_
_entity.id
_entity.type
_entity.pdbx_description
1 polymer ?
#
loop_
_entity_poly.entity_id
_entity_poly.type
_entity_poly.pdbx_seq_one_letter_code
_entity_poly.pdbx_strand_id
1 'polypeptide(L)'
;MVMKIYNTLTRKREDLLPSEEGRVKIYSCGPTVYNYAHIGNWRSFIFSDILRRYLKYKGYNVYHVMNLTDVDDKTIRDSQKEGMSLNDFCEKYTKIFFEDMDILNIQRVEEYPKATDHIKEMVDITKSLIEKGLAYKSEDGSTYFSVSKFKEYGKLSKIKLDNQQSTERIKNDEYEKDSANDFALWKSYEESDGEVFWETELGKGRPGWHIECSAMSMKYLGDSFDIHTGGIDLTFPHHENEIAQSEGCSGVAPFVKYW
;
A
#
# COMPACT_ATOMS: atom_id res chain seq x y z
N MET A 1 -13.31 0.95 -30.24
CA MET A 1 -12.03 1.67 -30.06
C MET A 1 -11.49 1.24 -28.70
N VAL A 2 -10.28 0.69 -28.65
CA VAL A 2 -9.65 0.28 -27.40
C VAL A 2 -9.26 1.52 -26.60
N MET A 3 -9.49 1.49 -25.29
CA MET A 3 -9.10 2.58 -24.39
C MET A 3 -7.59 2.62 -24.24
N LYS A 4 -6.98 3.81 -24.27
CA LYS A 4 -5.56 4.02 -23.98
C LYS A 4 -5.38 4.63 -22.60
N ILE A 5 -4.46 4.07 -21.81
CA ILE A 5 -4.07 4.54 -20.49
C ILE A 5 -2.58 4.88 -20.47
N TYR A 6 -2.20 5.94 -19.74
CA TYR A 6 -0.80 6.22 -19.50
C TYR A 6 -0.30 5.32 -18.38
N ASN A 7 0.75 4.56 -18.63
CA ASN A 7 1.35 3.65 -17.68
C ASN A 7 2.65 4.24 -17.12
N THR A 8 2.69 4.49 -15.82
CA THR A 8 3.88 5.04 -15.15
C THR A 8 5.06 4.07 -15.22
N LEU A 9 4.81 2.76 -15.22
CA LEU A 9 5.87 1.74 -15.30
C LEU A 9 6.66 1.83 -16.62
N THR A 10 5.95 1.98 -17.76
CA THR A 10 6.55 2.01 -19.09
C THR A 10 6.79 3.44 -19.59
N ARG A 11 6.20 4.46 -18.94
CA ARG A 11 6.21 5.88 -19.35
C ARG A 11 5.57 6.12 -20.71
N LYS A 12 4.60 5.28 -21.09
CA LYS A 12 3.92 5.33 -22.40
C LYS A 12 2.41 5.28 -22.25
N ARG A 13 1.70 5.74 -23.29
CA ARG A 13 0.27 5.46 -23.47
C ARG A 13 0.14 4.11 -24.17
N GLU A 14 -0.58 3.20 -23.52
CA GLU A 14 -0.77 1.82 -23.97
C GLU A 14 -2.25 1.50 -24.08
N ASP A 15 -2.57 0.51 -24.90
CA ASP A 15 -3.93 -0.02 -24.97
C ASP A 15 -4.25 -0.76 -23.66
N LEU A 16 -5.40 -0.49 -23.07
CA LEU A 16 -5.86 -1.21 -21.88
C LEU A 16 -6.30 -2.62 -22.30
N LEU A 17 -5.54 -3.59 -21.86
CA LEU A 17 -5.78 -5.03 -22.09
C LEU A 17 -5.95 -5.72 -20.73
N PRO A 18 -7.19 -5.83 -20.22
CA PRO A 18 -7.45 -6.51 -18.95
C PRO A 18 -6.99 -7.96 -18.93
N SER A 19 -6.70 -8.48 -17.74
CA SER A 19 -6.30 -9.88 -17.54
C SER A 19 -7.47 -10.83 -17.81
N GLU A 20 -8.69 -10.39 -17.51
CA GLU A 20 -9.94 -11.11 -17.76
C GLU A 20 -10.77 -10.33 -18.78
N GLU A 21 -11.27 -11.00 -19.82
CA GLU A 21 -12.09 -10.34 -20.83
C GLU A 21 -13.33 -9.68 -20.21
N GLY A 22 -13.54 -8.40 -20.52
CA GLY A 22 -14.69 -7.64 -20.03
C GLY A 22 -14.62 -7.23 -18.54
N ARG A 23 -13.59 -7.63 -17.80
CA ARG A 23 -13.43 -7.29 -16.38
C ARG A 23 -12.12 -6.54 -16.14
N VAL A 24 -12.18 -5.51 -15.27
CA VAL A 24 -10.99 -4.75 -14.85
C VAL A 24 -10.91 -4.76 -13.33
N LYS A 25 -9.76 -5.19 -12.81
CA LYS A 25 -9.43 -5.18 -11.39
C LYS A 25 -8.58 -3.95 -11.06
N ILE A 26 -9.03 -3.15 -10.09
CA ILE A 26 -8.35 -1.91 -9.68
C ILE A 26 -8.05 -1.98 -8.19
N TYR A 27 -6.84 -1.57 -7.83
CA TYR A 27 -6.49 -1.21 -6.45
C TYR A 27 -6.15 0.26 -6.37
N SER A 28 -6.60 0.94 -5.32
CA SER A 28 -6.22 2.32 -5.00
C SER A 28 -5.67 2.39 -3.59
N CYS A 29 -4.52 3.02 -3.39
CA CYS A 29 -4.11 3.44 -2.06
C CYS A 29 -5.15 4.41 -1.52
N GLY A 30 -5.81 4.00 -0.44
CA GLY A 30 -6.79 4.80 0.27
C GLY A 30 -6.17 5.74 1.32
N PRO A 31 -6.97 6.36 2.17
CA PRO A 31 -6.49 7.27 3.19
C PRO A 31 -5.88 6.53 4.39
N THR A 32 -4.87 7.15 5.02
CA THR A 32 -4.57 6.91 6.42
C THR A 32 -5.57 7.72 7.25
N VAL A 33 -6.39 7.03 8.04
CA VAL A 33 -7.55 7.61 8.72
C VAL A 33 -7.18 8.22 10.07
N TYR A 34 -6.34 9.26 10.05
CA TYR A 34 -5.88 9.99 11.24
C TYR A 34 -6.27 11.48 11.24
N ASN A 35 -6.75 12.01 10.12
CA ASN A 35 -7.12 13.41 9.96
C ASN A 35 -8.05 13.58 8.76
N TYR A 36 -8.62 14.79 8.61
CA TYR A 36 -9.39 15.16 7.42
C TYR A 36 -8.54 15.04 6.16
N ALA A 37 -9.12 14.48 5.10
CA ALA A 37 -8.46 14.44 3.80
C ALA A 37 -8.40 15.87 3.21
N HIS A 38 -7.21 16.28 2.76
CA HIS A 38 -7.02 17.58 2.12
C HIS A 38 -7.25 17.51 0.60
N ILE A 39 -7.30 18.66 -0.08
CA ILE A 39 -7.59 18.76 -1.51
C ILE A 39 -6.67 17.90 -2.39
N GLY A 40 -5.43 17.68 -2.00
CA GLY A 40 -4.48 16.82 -2.71
C GLY A 40 -4.89 15.35 -2.69
N ASN A 41 -5.39 14.86 -1.54
CA ASN A 41 -5.92 13.49 -1.42
C ASN A 41 -7.19 13.34 -2.28
N TRP A 42 -8.10 14.31 -2.18
CA TRP A 42 -9.35 14.30 -2.95
C TRP A 42 -9.10 14.31 -4.45
N ARG A 43 -8.08 15.00 -4.93
CA ARG A 43 -7.70 14.97 -6.34
C ARG A 43 -7.38 13.54 -6.81
N SER A 44 -6.66 12.76 -6.01
CA SER A 44 -6.33 11.36 -6.34
C SER A 44 -7.57 10.47 -6.32
N PHE A 45 -8.44 10.62 -5.31
CA PHE A 45 -9.67 9.82 -5.20
C PHE A 45 -10.68 10.15 -6.30
N ILE A 46 -10.84 11.44 -6.66
CA ILE A 46 -11.68 11.87 -7.78
C ILE A 46 -11.15 11.32 -9.11
N PHE A 47 -9.82 11.31 -9.32
CA PHE A 47 -9.24 10.71 -10.51
C PHE A 47 -9.56 9.22 -10.61
N SER A 48 -9.42 8.47 -9.52
CA SER A 48 -9.76 7.05 -9.48
C SER A 48 -11.25 6.79 -9.74
N ASP A 49 -12.14 7.66 -9.22
CA ASP A 49 -13.57 7.58 -9.47
C ASP A 49 -13.92 7.87 -10.94
N ILE A 50 -13.31 8.89 -11.55
CA ILE A 50 -13.49 9.20 -12.98
C ILE A 50 -13.02 8.02 -13.84
N LEU A 51 -11.86 7.43 -13.54
CA LEU A 51 -11.37 6.25 -14.25
C LEU A 51 -12.35 5.09 -14.14
N ARG A 52 -12.81 4.78 -12.92
CA ARG A 52 -13.78 3.72 -12.64
C ARG A 52 -15.09 3.94 -13.40
N ARG A 53 -15.66 5.15 -13.33
CA ARG A 53 -16.89 5.50 -14.06
C ARG A 53 -16.73 5.37 -15.58
N TYR A 54 -15.59 5.81 -16.09
CA TYR A 54 -15.33 5.72 -17.53
C TYR A 54 -15.18 4.28 -18.00
N LEU A 55 -14.49 3.42 -17.21
CA LEU A 55 -14.41 1.99 -17.51
C LEU A 55 -15.79 1.32 -17.52
N LYS A 56 -16.64 1.62 -16.52
CA LYS A 56 -18.03 1.14 -16.49
C LYS A 56 -18.85 1.66 -17.70
N TYR A 57 -18.69 2.92 -18.09
CA TYR A 57 -19.29 3.49 -19.29
C TYR A 57 -18.83 2.77 -20.57
N LYS A 58 -17.60 2.32 -20.61
CA LYS A 58 -17.04 1.52 -21.73
C LYS A 58 -17.51 0.06 -21.72
N GLY A 59 -18.31 -0.34 -20.76
CA GLY A 59 -18.88 -1.68 -20.66
C GLY A 59 -18.07 -2.69 -19.87
N TYR A 60 -16.99 -2.28 -19.20
CA TYR A 60 -16.23 -3.17 -18.33
C TYR A 60 -16.95 -3.43 -17.00
N ASN A 61 -16.89 -4.68 -16.53
CA ASN A 61 -17.18 -5.02 -15.15
C ASN A 61 -15.97 -4.63 -14.28
N VAL A 62 -16.11 -3.58 -13.47
CA VAL A 62 -15.01 -3.07 -12.65
C VAL A 62 -15.15 -3.58 -11.23
N TYR A 63 -14.10 -4.23 -10.73
CA TYR A 63 -13.94 -4.59 -9.32
C TYR A 63 -12.81 -3.75 -8.73
N HIS A 64 -13.15 -2.84 -7.83
CA HIS A 64 -12.24 -1.83 -7.30
C HIS A 64 -12.13 -1.98 -5.79
N VAL A 65 -10.90 -2.08 -5.29
CA VAL A 65 -10.55 -2.17 -3.88
C VAL A 65 -9.78 -0.90 -3.48
N MET A 66 -10.17 -0.28 -2.38
CA MET A 66 -9.47 0.87 -1.79
C MET A 66 -9.28 0.61 -0.29
N ASN A 67 -8.04 0.52 0.18
CA ASN A 67 -7.79 0.25 1.59
C ASN A 67 -8.10 1.44 2.49
N LEU A 68 -8.24 1.14 3.77
CA LEU A 68 -8.21 2.12 4.87
C LEU A 68 -7.01 1.76 5.75
N THR A 69 -6.02 2.64 5.82
CA THR A 69 -4.88 2.49 6.73
C THR A 69 -5.30 2.99 8.10
N ASP A 70 -5.71 2.06 8.96
CA ASP A 70 -6.19 2.30 10.31
C ASP A 70 -5.16 1.94 11.40
N VAL A 71 -3.95 1.56 11.00
CA VAL A 71 -2.78 1.41 11.87
C VAL A 71 -1.55 2.01 11.18
N ASP A 72 -0.93 3.00 11.81
CA ASP A 72 0.24 3.73 11.32
C ASP A 72 0.82 4.56 12.48
N ASP A 73 2.07 4.99 12.40
CA ASP A 73 2.69 5.84 13.43
C ASP A 73 1.85 7.08 13.77
N LYS A 74 1.15 7.64 12.78
CA LYS A 74 0.29 8.84 12.97
C LYS A 74 -1.01 8.50 13.67
N THR A 75 -1.68 7.39 13.28
CA THR A 75 -2.92 6.96 13.92
C THR A 75 -2.69 6.60 15.38
N ILE A 76 -1.59 5.91 15.69
CA ILE A 76 -1.21 5.54 17.07
C ILE A 76 -0.93 6.79 17.89
N ARG A 77 -0.03 7.65 17.43
CA ARG A 77 0.34 8.88 18.12
C ARG A 77 -0.86 9.80 18.40
N ASP A 78 -1.69 10.01 17.37
CA ASP A 78 -2.76 11.01 17.46
C ASP A 78 -3.98 10.45 18.22
N SER A 79 -4.25 9.13 18.19
CA SER A 79 -5.26 8.51 19.07
C SER A 79 -4.88 8.60 20.55
N GLN A 80 -3.63 8.33 20.90
CA GLN A 80 -3.11 8.49 22.26
C GLN A 80 -3.20 9.93 22.73
N LYS A 81 -2.86 10.89 21.86
CA LYS A 81 -2.95 12.33 22.16
C LYS A 81 -4.40 12.78 22.42
N GLU A 82 -5.38 12.21 21.72
CA GLU A 82 -6.80 12.48 21.94
C GLU A 82 -7.40 11.64 23.11
N GLY A 83 -6.62 10.72 23.69
CA GLY A 83 -7.10 9.81 24.76
C GLY A 83 -8.17 8.83 24.29
N MET A 84 -8.13 8.45 23.02
CA MET A 84 -9.06 7.52 22.38
C MET A 84 -8.39 6.18 22.11
N SER A 85 -9.18 5.10 22.04
CA SER A 85 -8.69 3.85 21.47
C SER A 85 -8.34 4.04 19.98
N LEU A 86 -7.38 3.26 19.45
CA LEU A 86 -7.03 3.32 18.03
C LEU A 86 -8.27 3.12 17.15
N ASN A 87 -9.10 2.12 17.51
CA ASN A 87 -10.30 1.81 16.74
C ASN A 87 -11.29 2.98 16.71
N ASP A 88 -11.64 3.56 17.86
CA ASP A 88 -12.61 4.66 17.92
C ASP A 88 -12.09 5.91 17.18
N PHE A 89 -10.79 6.17 17.30
CA PHE A 89 -10.13 7.27 16.60
C PHE A 89 -10.20 7.07 15.07
N CYS A 90 -9.82 5.90 14.58
CA CYS A 90 -9.84 5.60 13.15
C CYS A 90 -11.27 5.54 12.58
N GLU A 91 -12.24 5.00 13.34
CA GLU A 91 -13.65 5.01 12.94
C GLU A 91 -14.21 6.43 12.79
N LYS A 92 -13.84 7.35 13.69
CA LYS A 92 -14.21 8.78 13.58
C LYS A 92 -13.79 9.36 12.23
N TYR A 93 -12.52 9.19 11.82
CA TYR A 93 -12.01 9.74 10.58
C TYR A 93 -12.45 8.94 9.34
N THR A 94 -12.69 7.64 9.47
CA THR A 94 -13.29 6.81 8.43
C THR A 94 -14.70 7.32 8.09
N LYS A 95 -15.52 7.61 9.11
CA LYS A 95 -16.85 8.16 8.90
C LYS A 95 -16.80 9.50 8.18
N ILE A 96 -15.93 10.41 8.62
CA ILE A 96 -15.72 11.72 7.98
C ILE A 96 -15.28 11.54 6.52
N PHE A 97 -14.34 10.65 6.25
CA PHE A 97 -13.88 10.36 4.90
C PHE A 97 -15.04 9.92 4.00
N PHE A 98 -15.91 9.08 4.50
CA PHE A 98 -17.08 8.65 3.75
C PHE A 98 -18.12 9.76 3.55
N GLU A 99 -18.37 10.59 4.54
CA GLU A 99 -19.25 11.77 4.42
C GLU A 99 -18.74 12.74 3.35
N ASP A 100 -17.42 13.01 3.33
CA ASP A 100 -16.80 13.87 2.32
C ASP A 100 -16.86 13.25 0.91
N MET A 101 -16.71 11.91 0.78
CA MET A 101 -16.92 11.22 -0.51
C MET A 101 -18.32 11.46 -1.04
N ASP A 102 -19.34 11.39 -0.18
CA ASP A 102 -20.73 11.59 -0.57
C ASP A 102 -20.97 13.05 -1.02
N ILE A 103 -20.42 14.02 -0.29
CA ILE A 103 -20.46 15.45 -0.66
C ILE A 103 -19.81 15.69 -2.03
N LEU A 104 -18.67 15.03 -2.30
CA LEU A 104 -17.95 15.13 -3.56
C LEU A 104 -18.54 14.25 -4.68
N ASN A 105 -19.65 13.54 -4.42
CA ASN A 105 -20.28 12.60 -5.35
C ASN A 105 -19.29 11.54 -5.89
N ILE A 106 -18.34 11.10 -5.08
CA ILE A 106 -17.44 10.00 -5.39
C ILE A 106 -18.17 8.67 -5.11
N GLN A 107 -18.24 7.79 -6.10
CA GLN A 107 -18.91 6.49 -5.94
C GLN A 107 -18.13 5.57 -5.02
N ARG A 108 -18.85 4.85 -4.16
CA ARG A 108 -18.24 3.79 -3.34
C ARG A 108 -17.66 2.71 -4.25
N VAL A 109 -16.47 2.22 -3.85
CA VAL A 109 -15.85 1.05 -4.50
C VAL A 109 -16.43 -0.24 -3.92
N GLU A 110 -16.07 -1.37 -4.50
CA GLU A 110 -16.62 -2.66 -4.11
C GLU A 110 -16.15 -3.11 -2.72
N GLU A 111 -14.88 -2.79 -2.34
CA GLU A 111 -14.29 -3.19 -1.06
C GLU A 111 -13.46 -2.07 -0.43
N TYR A 112 -13.58 -1.92 0.89
CA TYR A 112 -12.75 -1.04 1.72
C TYR A 112 -12.08 -1.82 2.86
N PRO A 113 -11.06 -2.65 2.56
CA PRO A 113 -10.37 -3.41 3.58
C PRO A 113 -9.59 -2.50 4.54
N LYS A 114 -9.64 -2.82 5.84
CA LYS A 114 -8.84 -2.18 6.88
C LYS A 114 -7.53 -2.93 7.09
N ALA A 115 -6.46 -2.23 7.37
CA ALA A 115 -5.16 -2.84 7.63
C ALA A 115 -5.21 -3.76 8.87
N THR A 116 -5.90 -3.33 9.94
CA THR A 116 -6.04 -4.12 11.18
C THR A 116 -6.76 -5.46 10.98
N ASP A 117 -7.64 -5.60 9.98
CA ASP A 117 -8.33 -6.84 9.66
C ASP A 117 -7.47 -7.81 8.81
N HIS A 118 -6.24 -7.41 8.44
CA HIS A 118 -5.39 -8.14 7.49
C HIS A 118 -4.01 -8.48 8.04
N ILE A 119 -3.84 -8.46 9.35
CA ILE A 119 -2.56 -8.76 10.02
C ILE A 119 -2.03 -10.14 9.64
N LYS A 120 -2.92 -11.14 9.55
CA LYS A 120 -2.52 -12.50 9.18
C LYS A 120 -1.89 -12.54 7.79
N GLU A 121 -2.48 -11.90 6.81
CA GLU A 121 -1.98 -11.86 5.43
C GLU A 121 -0.61 -11.15 5.36
N MET A 122 -0.42 -10.07 6.14
CA MET A 122 0.86 -9.36 6.23
C MET A 122 1.95 -10.25 6.84
N VAL A 123 1.62 -11.00 7.88
CA VAL A 123 2.53 -11.97 8.51
C VAL A 123 2.88 -13.08 7.52
N ASP A 124 1.90 -13.65 6.82
CA ASP A 124 2.12 -14.73 5.86
C ASP A 124 3.05 -14.28 4.71
N ILE A 125 2.85 -13.08 4.15
CA ILE A 125 3.73 -12.50 3.13
C ILE A 125 5.13 -12.29 3.68
N THR A 126 5.26 -11.70 4.87
CA THR A 126 6.57 -11.45 5.50
C THR A 126 7.34 -12.74 5.73
N LYS A 127 6.68 -13.79 6.21
CA LYS A 127 7.29 -15.14 6.37
C LYS A 127 7.76 -15.71 5.03
N SER A 128 6.94 -15.62 3.99
CA SER A 128 7.32 -16.05 2.65
C SER A 128 8.56 -15.31 2.14
N LEU A 129 8.64 -14.00 2.37
CA LEU A 129 9.81 -13.20 1.99
C LEU A 129 11.08 -13.60 2.78
N ILE A 130 10.95 -13.93 4.07
CA ILE A 130 12.05 -14.45 4.87
C ILE A 130 12.53 -15.81 4.31
N GLU A 131 11.62 -16.74 4.07
CA GLU A 131 11.93 -18.07 3.52
C GLU A 131 12.65 -17.99 2.16
N LYS A 132 12.29 -17.00 1.34
CA LYS A 132 12.92 -16.72 0.04
C LYS A 132 14.21 -15.91 0.15
N GLY A 133 14.63 -15.55 1.37
CA GLY A 133 15.84 -14.79 1.63
C GLY A 133 15.76 -13.32 1.18
N LEU A 134 14.57 -12.79 0.90
CA LEU A 134 14.32 -11.39 0.52
C LEU A 134 14.06 -10.49 1.73
N ALA A 135 13.84 -11.06 2.91
CA ALA A 135 13.69 -10.34 4.16
C ALA A 135 14.56 -10.96 5.25
N TYR A 136 14.82 -10.20 6.31
CA TYR A 136 15.62 -10.61 7.44
C TYR A 136 15.09 -10.01 8.75
N LYS A 137 15.38 -10.67 9.87
CA LYS A 137 15.09 -10.16 11.20
C LYS A 137 16.32 -9.43 11.73
N SER A 138 16.15 -8.19 12.17
CA SER A 138 17.19 -7.36 12.77
C SER A 138 17.35 -7.63 14.27
N GLU A 139 18.41 -7.11 14.88
CA GLU A 139 18.71 -7.26 16.30
C GLU A 139 17.66 -6.61 17.22
N ASP A 140 17.01 -5.53 16.75
CA ASP A 140 15.89 -4.86 17.43
C ASP A 140 14.59 -5.68 17.45
N GLY A 141 14.57 -6.83 16.77
CA GLY A 141 13.41 -7.70 16.63
C GLY A 141 12.48 -7.37 15.48
N SER A 142 12.70 -6.27 14.77
CA SER A 142 11.96 -5.89 13.56
C SER A 142 12.34 -6.75 12.36
N THR A 143 11.47 -6.83 11.38
CA THR A 143 11.74 -7.55 10.12
C THR A 143 11.76 -6.57 8.96
N TYR A 144 12.82 -6.60 8.17
CA TYR A 144 13.04 -5.71 7.05
C TYR A 144 13.11 -6.46 5.72
N PHE A 145 12.64 -5.81 4.66
CA PHE A 145 12.88 -6.25 3.28
C PHE A 145 14.29 -5.82 2.84
N SER A 146 15.06 -6.76 2.28
CA SER A 146 16.41 -6.50 1.77
C SER A 146 16.36 -6.06 0.32
N VAL A 147 16.38 -4.76 0.10
CA VAL A 147 16.22 -4.14 -1.23
C VAL A 147 17.32 -4.61 -2.20
N SER A 148 18.54 -4.80 -1.72
CA SER A 148 19.69 -5.26 -2.53
C SER A 148 19.51 -6.66 -3.13
N LYS A 149 18.63 -7.48 -2.53
CA LYS A 149 18.35 -8.85 -3.00
C LYS A 149 17.26 -8.91 -4.06
N PHE A 150 16.48 -7.85 -4.26
CA PHE A 150 15.46 -7.75 -5.30
C PHE A 150 15.98 -6.96 -6.51
N LYS A 151 16.47 -7.67 -7.52
CA LYS A 151 17.18 -7.08 -8.68
C LYS A 151 16.36 -6.09 -9.49
N GLU A 152 15.05 -6.23 -9.50
CA GLU A 152 14.11 -5.37 -10.25
C GLU A 152 13.71 -4.10 -9.50
N TYR A 153 14.27 -3.86 -8.29
CA TYR A 153 13.93 -2.67 -7.50
C TYR A 153 14.29 -1.38 -8.24
N GLY A 154 13.38 -0.42 -8.24
CA GLY A 154 13.53 0.83 -8.98
C GLY A 154 12.90 0.80 -10.38
N LYS A 155 12.26 -0.30 -10.79
CA LYS A 155 11.68 -0.41 -12.14
C LYS A 155 10.51 0.54 -12.40
N LEU A 156 9.74 0.92 -11.37
CA LEU A 156 8.64 1.88 -11.47
C LEU A 156 9.16 3.32 -11.37
N SER A 157 9.88 3.63 -10.31
CA SER A 157 10.39 4.96 -10.00
C SER A 157 11.51 5.42 -10.91
N LYS A 158 12.23 4.47 -11.56
CA LYS A 158 13.46 4.67 -12.34
C LYS A 158 14.63 5.18 -11.49
N ILE A 159 14.59 4.93 -10.19
CA ILE A 159 15.67 5.29 -9.27
C ILE A 159 16.79 4.25 -9.39
N LYS A 160 18.03 4.73 -9.45
CA LYS A 160 19.22 3.88 -9.35
C LYS A 160 19.75 3.94 -7.92
N LEU A 161 19.83 2.78 -7.27
CA LEU A 161 20.26 2.66 -5.87
C LEU A 161 21.69 3.19 -5.61
N ASP A 162 22.58 3.11 -6.63
CA ASP A 162 23.99 3.50 -6.52
C ASP A 162 24.23 5.01 -6.28
N ASN A 163 23.22 5.86 -6.44
CA ASN A 163 23.32 7.32 -6.33
C ASN A 163 22.58 7.93 -5.13
N GLN A 164 22.08 7.13 -4.22
CA GLN A 164 21.31 7.66 -3.09
C GLN A 164 22.19 7.94 -1.86
N GLN A 165 22.61 9.17 -1.73
CA GLN A 165 22.63 9.83 -0.42
C GLN A 165 21.17 9.82 0.08
N SER A 166 20.95 9.29 1.30
CA SER A 166 19.64 9.18 1.95
C SER A 166 18.78 10.42 1.71
N THR A 167 17.76 10.32 0.86
CA THR A 167 16.76 11.38 0.75
C THR A 167 15.92 11.41 2.02
N GLU A 168 15.43 12.58 2.44
CA GLU A 168 14.57 12.72 3.65
C GLU A 168 13.38 11.75 3.67
N ARG A 169 12.92 11.27 2.51
CA ARG A 169 11.82 10.30 2.38
C ARG A 169 12.20 8.88 2.83
N ILE A 170 13.50 8.53 2.84
CA ILE A 170 14.03 7.23 3.31
C ILE A 170 14.28 7.26 4.82
N LYS A 171 14.44 8.47 5.41
CA LYS A 171 14.75 8.66 6.82
C LYS A 171 13.59 8.40 7.79
N ASN A 172 12.39 8.15 7.30
CA ASN A 172 11.22 7.98 8.18
C ASN A 172 11.23 6.66 9.00
N ASP A 173 12.13 5.74 8.69
CA ASP A 173 12.36 4.56 9.51
C ASP A 173 13.70 4.70 10.25
N GLU A 174 13.68 5.19 11.49
CA GLU A 174 14.86 5.45 12.34
C GLU A 174 15.42 4.20 13.04
N TYR A 175 15.29 3.00 12.43
CA TYR A 175 15.73 1.74 13.03
C TYR A 175 17.07 1.24 12.51
N GLU A 176 17.71 0.33 13.27
CA GLU A 176 18.94 -0.36 12.88
C GLU A 176 18.68 -1.28 11.68
N LYS A 177 19.01 -0.81 10.49
CA LYS A 177 18.90 -1.52 9.21
C LYS A 177 20.28 -1.95 8.73
N ASP A 178 20.37 -3.11 8.05
CA ASP A 178 21.60 -3.52 7.38
C ASP A 178 21.96 -2.55 6.23
N SER A 179 20.96 -1.89 5.65
CA SER A 179 21.12 -0.89 4.59
C SER A 179 20.11 0.24 4.77
N ALA A 180 20.52 1.49 4.50
CA ALA A 180 19.63 2.66 4.54
C ALA A 180 18.45 2.59 3.56
N ASN A 181 18.50 1.69 2.57
CA ASN A 181 17.44 1.51 1.56
C ASN A 181 16.41 0.44 1.95
N ASP A 182 16.72 -0.42 2.94
CA ASP A 182 15.81 -1.46 3.39
C ASP A 182 14.61 -0.85 4.12
N PHE A 183 13.45 -1.51 4.08
CA PHE A 183 12.23 -0.98 4.67
C PHE A 183 11.51 -2.01 5.53
N ALA A 184 10.80 -1.53 6.56
CA ALA A 184 10.14 -2.38 7.53
C ALA A 184 8.94 -3.13 6.93
N LEU A 185 8.89 -4.44 7.17
CA LEU A 185 7.74 -5.31 6.94
C LEU A 185 6.95 -5.53 8.24
N TRP A 186 7.67 -5.70 9.35
CA TRP A 186 7.13 -5.84 10.69
C TRP A 186 7.99 -5.04 11.66
N LYS A 187 7.39 -4.10 12.38
CA LYS A 187 8.05 -3.29 13.40
C LYS A 187 7.90 -3.96 14.75
N SER A 188 9.00 -4.17 15.46
CA SER A 188 8.99 -4.64 16.84
C SER A 188 8.27 -3.64 17.74
N TYR A 189 7.61 -4.15 18.78
CA TYR A 189 6.88 -3.31 19.72
C TYR A 189 7.82 -2.34 20.46
N GLU A 190 7.40 -1.10 20.56
CA GLU A 190 8.00 -0.06 21.39
C GLU A 190 7.00 0.50 22.39
N GLU A 191 7.50 1.07 23.50
CA GLU A 191 6.62 1.68 24.52
C GLU A 191 5.74 2.81 23.96
N SER A 192 6.20 3.48 22.90
CA SER A 192 5.45 4.51 22.18
C SER A 192 4.21 3.98 21.47
N ASP A 193 4.16 2.68 21.15
CA ASP A 193 2.99 2.03 20.54
C ASP A 193 1.83 1.84 21.55
N GLY A 194 2.11 1.90 22.85
CA GLY A 194 1.12 1.76 23.92
C GLY A 194 0.44 0.39 23.88
N GLU A 195 -0.89 0.39 23.66
CA GLU A 195 -1.68 -0.84 23.60
C GLU A 195 -1.84 -1.38 22.16
N VAL A 196 -1.22 -0.74 21.16
CA VAL A 196 -1.36 -1.10 19.75
C VAL A 196 -0.26 -2.04 19.32
N PHE A 197 -0.50 -3.33 19.42
CA PHE A 197 0.41 -4.39 18.96
C PHE A 197 -0.35 -5.69 18.69
N TRP A 198 0.29 -6.58 17.96
CA TRP A 198 -0.15 -7.96 17.74
C TRP A 198 0.97 -8.92 18.15
N GLU A 199 0.58 -10.03 18.77
CA GLU A 199 1.48 -11.15 19.04
C GLU A 199 1.39 -12.15 17.89
N THR A 200 2.46 -12.30 17.14
CA THR A 200 2.53 -13.13 15.94
C THR A 200 3.79 -13.97 15.92
N GLU A 201 3.95 -14.83 14.91
CA GLU A 201 5.19 -15.59 14.73
C GLU A 201 6.41 -14.70 14.40
N LEU A 202 6.18 -13.46 13.97
CA LEU A 202 7.26 -12.48 13.77
C LEU A 202 7.72 -11.85 15.08
N GLY A 203 6.93 -11.98 16.12
CA GLY A 203 7.12 -11.38 17.44
C GLY A 203 6.02 -10.38 17.78
N LYS A 204 6.08 -9.81 18.98
CA LYS A 204 5.21 -8.71 19.41
C LYS A 204 5.56 -7.45 18.63
N GLY A 205 4.56 -6.84 17.97
CA GLY A 205 4.79 -5.66 17.14
C GLY A 205 3.60 -5.32 16.25
N ARG A 206 3.88 -4.63 15.15
CA ARG A 206 2.89 -4.16 14.19
C ARG A 206 3.42 -4.13 12.74
N PRO A 207 2.56 -4.09 11.72
CA PRO A 207 3.01 -4.06 10.34
C PRO A 207 3.77 -2.76 10.00
N GLY A 208 4.68 -2.87 9.03
CA GLY A 208 5.19 -1.73 8.29
C GLY A 208 4.12 -1.18 7.34
N TRP A 209 4.22 0.08 6.98
CA TRP A 209 3.20 0.74 6.14
C TRP A 209 3.06 0.11 4.73
N HIS A 210 4.15 -0.36 4.13
CA HIS A 210 4.13 -0.81 2.73
C HIS A 210 3.50 -2.20 2.55
N ILE A 211 3.60 -3.07 3.57
CA ILE A 211 3.08 -4.44 3.49
C ILE A 211 1.55 -4.49 3.48
N GLU A 212 0.89 -3.46 4.01
CA GLU A 212 -0.56 -3.38 4.09
C GLU A 212 -1.21 -3.46 2.71
N CYS A 213 -0.78 -2.58 1.78
CA CYS A 213 -1.33 -2.55 0.43
C CYS A 213 -1.01 -3.82 -0.36
N SER A 214 0.18 -4.39 -0.20
CA SER A 214 0.52 -5.69 -0.81
C SER A 214 -0.41 -6.79 -0.30
N ALA A 215 -0.61 -6.90 1.02
CA ALA A 215 -1.44 -7.94 1.61
C ALA A 215 -2.91 -7.81 1.18
N MET A 216 -3.47 -6.60 1.27
CA MET A 216 -4.86 -6.36 0.91
C MET A 216 -5.11 -6.51 -0.58
N SER A 217 -4.25 -5.96 -1.45
CA SER A 217 -4.43 -6.10 -2.90
C SER A 217 -4.30 -7.56 -3.36
N MET A 218 -3.31 -8.30 -2.87
CA MET A 218 -3.14 -9.72 -3.20
C MET A 218 -4.34 -10.57 -2.73
N LYS A 219 -4.86 -10.31 -1.52
CA LYS A 219 -6.02 -11.03 -0.99
C LYS A 219 -7.27 -10.88 -1.85
N TYR A 220 -7.58 -9.66 -2.29
CA TYR A 220 -8.82 -9.36 -3.02
C TYR A 220 -8.69 -9.49 -4.54
N LEU A 221 -7.50 -9.23 -5.11
CA LEU A 221 -7.30 -9.15 -6.55
C LEU A 221 -6.41 -10.28 -7.10
N GLY A 222 -5.69 -10.99 -6.22
CA GLY A 222 -4.75 -12.05 -6.58
C GLY A 222 -3.32 -11.56 -6.80
N ASP A 223 -2.45 -12.47 -7.24
CA ASP A 223 -1.01 -12.22 -7.40
C ASP A 223 -0.67 -11.26 -8.55
N SER A 224 -1.62 -11.01 -9.44
CA SER A 224 -1.50 -10.03 -10.53
C SER A 224 -2.87 -9.45 -10.85
N PHE A 225 -2.92 -8.13 -11.09
CA PHE A 225 -4.14 -7.42 -11.45
C PHE A 225 -3.90 -6.28 -12.43
N ASP A 226 -4.96 -5.58 -12.85
CA ASP A 226 -4.86 -4.71 -14.02
C ASP A 226 -4.32 -3.31 -13.68
N ILE A 227 -4.93 -2.57 -12.75
CA ILE A 227 -4.62 -1.16 -12.52
C ILE A 227 -4.38 -0.89 -11.05
N HIS A 228 -3.29 -0.18 -10.75
CA HIS A 228 -3.04 0.39 -9.43
C HIS A 228 -3.01 1.93 -9.55
N THR A 229 -3.74 2.62 -8.68
CA THR A 229 -3.77 4.08 -8.64
C THR A 229 -3.35 4.61 -7.28
N GLY A 230 -2.74 5.80 -7.28
CA GLY A 230 -2.33 6.52 -6.08
C GLY A 230 -1.77 7.89 -6.42
N GLY A 231 -1.40 8.66 -5.41
CA GLY A 231 -0.68 9.90 -5.60
C GLY A 231 0.69 9.68 -6.25
N ILE A 232 1.15 10.65 -7.04
CA ILE A 232 2.48 10.56 -7.68
C ILE A 232 3.61 10.47 -6.65
N ASP A 233 3.39 11.00 -5.47
CA ASP A 233 4.29 10.94 -4.31
C ASP A 233 4.45 9.53 -3.75
N LEU A 234 3.46 8.65 -3.97
CA LEU A 234 3.51 7.24 -3.57
C LEU A 234 4.36 6.39 -4.53
N THR A 235 4.68 6.87 -5.72
CA THR A 235 5.49 6.11 -6.69
C THR A 235 6.79 5.61 -6.06
N PHE A 236 7.41 6.44 -5.21
CA PHE A 236 8.57 6.08 -4.41
C PHE A 236 8.48 6.71 -3.01
N PRO A 237 8.72 5.91 -1.95
CA PRO A 237 9.08 4.48 -1.99
C PRO A 237 7.89 3.52 -2.04
N HIS A 238 6.66 3.94 -1.75
CA HIS A 238 5.52 3.07 -1.40
C HIS A 238 5.18 2.04 -2.49
N HIS A 239 4.85 2.48 -3.71
CA HIS A 239 4.49 1.57 -4.80
C HIS A 239 5.67 0.71 -5.28
N GLU A 240 6.90 1.24 -5.24
CA GLU A 240 8.09 0.45 -5.53
C GLU A 240 8.26 -0.69 -4.52
N ASN A 241 8.01 -0.41 -3.23
CA ASN A 241 8.08 -1.40 -2.16
C ASN A 241 6.95 -2.43 -2.29
N GLU A 242 5.74 -2.03 -2.69
CA GLU A 242 4.64 -2.97 -2.98
C GLU A 242 5.01 -3.95 -4.09
N ILE A 243 5.64 -3.48 -5.17
CA ILE A 243 6.13 -4.35 -6.26
C ILE A 243 7.13 -5.36 -5.71
N ALA A 244 8.12 -4.91 -4.95
CA ALA A 244 9.17 -5.76 -4.40
C ALA A 244 8.59 -6.84 -3.46
N GLN A 245 7.66 -6.46 -2.59
CA GLN A 245 6.97 -7.37 -1.67
C GLN A 245 6.12 -8.39 -2.41
N SER A 246 5.26 -7.93 -3.32
CA SER A 246 4.26 -8.78 -3.97
C SER A 246 4.90 -9.74 -4.98
N GLU A 247 5.80 -9.24 -5.85
CA GLU A 247 6.52 -10.08 -6.80
C GLU A 247 7.53 -11.00 -6.09
N GLY A 248 8.18 -10.52 -5.04
CA GLY A 248 9.06 -11.32 -4.20
C GLY A 248 8.31 -12.46 -3.50
N CYS A 249 7.12 -12.18 -2.98
CA CYS A 249 6.30 -13.18 -2.30
C CYS A 249 5.69 -14.18 -3.28
N SER A 250 4.99 -13.73 -4.32
CA SER A 250 4.27 -14.61 -5.25
C SER A 250 5.18 -15.28 -6.28
N GLY A 251 6.25 -14.60 -6.71
CA GLY A 251 7.06 -14.99 -7.86
C GLY A 251 6.38 -14.65 -9.20
N VAL A 252 5.23 -13.96 -9.19
CA VAL A 252 4.49 -13.56 -10.38
C VAL A 252 4.82 -12.10 -10.73
N ALA A 253 5.21 -11.85 -11.97
CA ALA A 253 5.48 -10.52 -12.51
C ALA A 253 4.83 -10.34 -13.89
N PRO A 254 4.27 -9.17 -14.20
CA PRO A 254 4.15 -8.02 -13.30
C PRO A 254 3.06 -8.22 -12.24
N PHE A 255 3.28 -7.71 -11.03
CA PHE A 255 2.26 -7.61 -9.99
C PHE A 255 1.07 -6.78 -10.46
N VAL A 256 1.33 -5.65 -11.09
CA VAL A 256 0.32 -4.78 -11.68
C VAL A 256 0.68 -4.42 -13.11
N LYS A 257 -0.29 -4.49 -14.01
CA LYS A 257 -0.06 -4.16 -15.44
C LYS A 257 0.10 -2.67 -15.69
N TYR A 258 -0.72 -1.85 -15.04
CA TYR A 258 -0.79 -0.40 -15.27
C TYR A 258 -0.70 0.36 -13.94
N TRP A 259 0.28 1.25 -13.83
CA TRP A 259 0.55 2.08 -12.68
C TRP A 259 0.25 3.55 -12.95
#